data_6be43e1e0b5a4ba1a938c464de0d0c2e
#
_entry.id   6be43e1e0b5a4ba1a938c464de0d0c2e
#
_cell.length_a   1.000
_cell.length_b   1.000
_cell.length_c   1.000
_cell.angle_alpha   90.00
_cell.angle_beta   90.00
_cell.angle_gamma   90.00
#
_symmetry.space_group_name_H-M   'P 1'
#
loop_
_entity.id
_entity.type
_entity.pdbx_description
1 polymer ?
#
loop_
_entity_poly.entity_id
_entity_poly.type
_entity_poly.pdbx_seq_one_letter_code
_entity_poly.pdbx_strand_id
1 'polypeptide(L)'
;MRVWFKNLSALLGEEDSDESSVRHIVEAAAARHAVIGLSKDAHLVRPDPDCGVLDAVDGDDLVISRHEGAGQWLKDILPGETVHIAIAAVRGYYSGETTVVSRWSGHDIGLDRCGYRVRVPNALLHSQRRESERMPVAFDLAPRAKVQTSDFSHSIGSGVVLDLSGTGMRMRIATEREVLVGELLQISVKFPNSIPSFEGLVEVVHVFPSRIPDARILGLRFVDERADIARAIHELDLKRHGRDAA
;
A
#
# COMPACT_ATOMS: atom_id res chain seq x y z
N MET A 1 31.76 -10.21 -1.74
CA MET A 1 30.44 -9.66 -1.48
C MET A 1 29.47 -9.82 -2.69
N ARG A 2 29.47 -10.99 -3.38
CA ARG A 2 28.64 -11.27 -4.57
C ARG A 2 27.93 -12.65 -4.53
N VAL A 3 27.96 -13.35 -3.40
CA VAL A 3 27.45 -14.73 -3.27
C VAL A 3 26.10 -14.79 -2.54
N TRP A 4 25.67 -13.71 -1.88
CA TRP A 4 24.41 -13.71 -1.08
C TRP A 4 23.13 -13.45 -1.90
N PHE A 5 23.23 -12.89 -3.09
CA PHE A 5 22.04 -12.60 -3.91
C PHE A 5 21.52 -13.77 -4.76
N LYS A 6 22.31 -14.82 -4.95
CA LYS A 6 21.88 -16.01 -5.74
C LYS A 6 21.01 -17.01 -4.99
N ASN A 7 20.97 -16.96 -3.67
CA ASN A 7 20.16 -17.90 -2.88
C ASN A 7 18.83 -17.33 -2.40
N LEU A 8 18.55 -16.04 -2.59
CA LEU A 8 17.23 -15.45 -2.25
C LEU A 8 16.18 -15.73 -3.33
N SER A 9 16.56 -15.83 -4.60
CA SER A 9 15.63 -16.16 -5.69
C SER A 9 15.10 -17.60 -5.62
N ALA A 10 15.90 -18.52 -5.08
CA ALA A 10 15.48 -19.93 -4.90
C ALA A 10 14.58 -20.16 -3.67
N LEU A 11 14.52 -19.22 -2.73
CA LEU A 11 13.64 -19.27 -1.54
C LEU A 11 12.32 -18.52 -1.71
N LEU A 12 12.25 -17.63 -2.70
CA LEU A 12 11.06 -16.88 -3.07
C LEU A 12 10.44 -17.52 -4.31
N GLY A 13 10.04 -18.78 -4.32
CA GLY A 13 9.35 -19.42 -5.44
C GLY A 13 9.03 -18.44 -6.58
N GLU A 14 10.00 -18.18 -7.48
CA GLU A 14 9.73 -17.61 -8.78
C GLU A 14 8.95 -18.68 -9.56
N GLU A 15 7.66 -18.77 -9.30
CA GLU A 15 6.75 -19.34 -10.27
C GLU A 15 6.72 -18.33 -11.42
N ASP A 16 7.51 -18.59 -12.46
CA ASP A 16 7.27 -18.06 -13.79
C ASP A 16 5.82 -18.40 -14.13
N SER A 17 4.94 -17.43 -13.99
CA SER A 17 3.54 -17.64 -14.29
C SER A 17 3.42 -17.82 -15.80
N ASP A 18 3.13 -19.04 -16.21
CA ASP A 18 2.75 -19.37 -17.56
C ASP A 18 1.54 -18.48 -17.98
N GLU A 19 1.30 -18.29 -19.25
CA GLU A 19 0.28 -17.39 -19.82
C GLU A 19 -1.13 -17.67 -19.27
N SER A 20 -1.47 -18.92 -18.96
CA SER A 20 -2.72 -19.33 -18.29
C SER A 20 -2.80 -18.80 -16.88
N SER A 21 -1.70 -18.74 -16.17
CA SER A 21 -1.55 -18.22 -14.81
C SER A 21 -1.71 -16.68 -14.79
N VAL A 22 -1.13 -15.94 -15.76
CA VAL A 22 -1.30 -14.49 -15.87
C VAL A 22 -2.77 -14.13 -16.08
N ARG A 23 -3.46 -14.82 -16.99
CA ARG A 23 -4.87 -14.58 -17.25
C ARG A 23 -5.74 -14.79 -16.02
N HIS A 24 -5.53 -15.87 -15.30
CA HIS A 24 -6.25 -16.13 -14.04
C HIS A 24 -6.00 -15.03 -13.00
N ILE A 25 -4.76 -14.55 -12.86
CA ILE A 25 -4.40 -13.46 -11.94
C ILE A 25 -5.18 -12.19 -12.28
N VAL A 26 -5.19 -11.77 -13.56
CA VAL A 26 -5.86 -10.52 -13.95
C VAL A 26 -7.38 -10.62 -13.87
N GLU A 27 -7.98 -11.76 -14.19
CA GLU A 27 -9.42 -12.01 -14.03
C GLU A 27 -9.84 -11.97 -12.56
N ALA A 28 -9.09 -12.63 -11.68
CA ALA A 28 -9.32 -12.56 -10.24
C ALA A 28 -9.11 -11.14 -9.67
N ALA A 29 -8.18 -10.37 -10.23
CA ALA A 29 -7.96 -8.99 -9.85
C ALA A 29 -9.11 -8.08 -10.32
N ALA A 30 -9.61 -8.27 -11.55
CA ALA A 30 -10.76 -7.53 -12.08
C ALA A 30 -12.03 -7.81 -11.26
N ALA A 31 -12.30 -9.09 -10.92
CA ALA A 31 -13.48 -9.49 -10.14
C ALA A 31 -13.56 -8.80 -8.75
N ARG A 32 -12.44 -8.35 -8.21
CA ARG A 32 -12.38 -7.61 -6.92
C ARG A 32 -12.07 -6.13 -7.08
N HIS A 33 -12.08 -5.59 -8.31
CA HIS A 33 -11.70 -4.20 -8.60
C HIS A 33 -10.36 -3.81 -7.98
N ALA A 34 -9.32 -4.59 -8.28
CA ALA A 34 -8.00 -4.40 -7.69
C ALA A 34 -7.41 -3.04 -8.07
N VAL A 35 -6.74 -2.41 -7.11
CA VAL A 35 -6.01 -1.16 -7.32
C VAL A 35 -4.84 -1.40 -8.28
N ILE A 36 -4.69 -0.52 -9.25
CA ILE A 36 -3.67 -0.57 -10.29
C ILE A 36 -2.74 0.64 -10.17
N GLY A 37 -1.46 0.43 -10.48
CA GLY A 37 -0.51 1.49 -10.79
C GLY A 37 0.03 1.33 -12.19
N LEU A 38 0.21 2.43 -12.90
CA LEU A 38 0.91 2.49 -14.19
C LEU A 38 2.07 3.48 -14.08
N SER A 39 3.22 3.14 -14.66
CA SER A 39 4.39 4.01 -14.70
C SER A 39 5.24 3.71 -15.93
N LYS A 40 5.92 4.73 -16.48
CA LYS A 40 6.98 4.54 -17.48
C LYS A 40 8.27 3.99 -16.86
N ASP A 41 8.41 4.10 -15.54
CA ASP A 41 9.56 3.62 -14.78
C ASP A 41 9.18 2.40 -13.92
N ALA A 42 9.85 1.27 -14.15
CA ALA A 42 9.66 0.03 -13.41
C ALA A 42 9.88 0.19 -11.89
N HIS A 43 10.82 1.05 -11.49
CA HIS A 43 11.14 1.25 -10.07
C HIS A 43 10.09 2.08 -9.32
N LEU A 44 9.29 2.86 -10.06
CA LEU A 44 8.25 3.73 -9.51
C LEU A 44 6.87 3.08 -9.53
N VAL A 45 6.69 1.97 -10.27
CA VAL A 45 5.39 1.33 -10.41
C VAL A 45 4.98 0.66 -9.08
N ARG A 46 3.81 1.01 -8.59
CA ARG A 46 3.14 0.38 -7.43
C ARG A 46 1.64 0.64 -7.50
N PRO A 47 0.84 -0.29 -6.94
CA PRO A 47 -0.59 -0.03 -6.79
C PRO A 47 -0.80 1.20 -5.90
N ASP A 48 -1.59 2.16 -6.40
CA ASP A 48 -1.92 3.39 -5.70
C ASP A 48 -3.43 3.65 -5.86
N PRO A 49 -4.19 3.86 -4.78
CA PRO A 49 -5.63 4.17 -4.87
C PRO A 49 -5.94 5.38 -5.75
N ASP A 50 -5.00 6.33 -5.86
CA ASP A 50 -5.14 7.48 -6.74
C ASP A 50 -4.81 7.16 -8.21
N CYS A 51 -4.28 5.99 -8.50
CA CYS A 51 -3.87 5.58 -9.84
C CYS A 51 -5.01 5.00 -10.69
N GLY A 52 -5.80 4.11 -10.17
CA GLY A 52 -6.90 3.49 -10.89
C GLY A 52 -7.29 2.12 -10.37
N VAL A 53 -8.31 1.57 -10.97
CA VAL A 53 -8.92 0.29 -10.60
C VAL A 53 -9.05 -0.57 -11.86
N LEU A 54 -8.77 -1.85 -11.76
CA LEU A 54 -9.03 -2.81 -12.82
C LEU A 54 -10.51 -3.18 -12.83
N ASP A 55 -11.23 -2.72 -13.85
CA ASP A 55 -12.67 -2.95 -13.97
C ASP A 55 -13.00 -4.27 -14.65
N ALA A 56 -12.28 -4.60 -15.70
CA ALA A 56 -12.56 -5.79 -16.51
C ALA A 56 -11.34 -6.29 -17.28
N VAL A 57 -11.43 -7.54 -17.72
CA VAL A 57 -10.59 -8.13 -18.78
C VAL A 57 -11.49 -8.30 -20.00
N ASP A 58 -11.15 -7.66 -21.11
CA ASP A 58 -11.91 -7.66 -22.36
C ASP A 58 -11.04 -8.20 -23.50
N GLY A 59 -11.19 -9.49 -23.82
CA GLY A 59 -10.27 -10.17 -24.73
C GLY A 59 -8.85 -10.19 -24.17
N ASP A 60 -7.92 -9.60 -24.93
CA ASP A 60 -6.51 -9.47 -24.54
C ASP A 60 -6.19 -8.11 -23.91
N ASP A 61 -7.20 -7.35 -23.54
CA ASP A 61 -7.03 -6.03 -22.94
C ASP A 61 -7.54 -5.99 -21.50
N LEU A 62 -6.84 -5.23 -20.66
CA LEU A 62 -7.27 -4.82 -19.34
C LEU A 62 -7.95 -3.46 -19.44
N VAL A 63 -9.13 -3.34 -18.87
CA VAL A 63 -9.86 -2.06 -18.76
C VAL A 63 -9.60 -1.48 -17.38
N ILE A 64 -8.91 -0.37 -17.34
CA ILE A 64 -8.54 0.34 -16.12
C ILE A 64 -9.32 1.64 -16.07
N SER A 65 -10.08 1.86 -15.00
CA SER A 65 -10.83 3.09 -14.77
C SER A 65 -10.29 3.91 -13.63
N ARG A 66 -10.72 5.15 -13.64
CA ARG A 66 -10.35 6.15 -12.67
C ARG A 66 -11.45 7.19 -12.50
N HIS A 67 -11.59 7.75 -11.29
CA HIS A 67 -12.44 8.91 -11.07
C HIS A 67 -11.77 10.19 -11.57
N GLU A 68 -12.54 11.09 -12.20
CA GLU A 68 -12.05 12.43 -12.52
C GLU A 68 -11.55 13.15 -11.27
N GLY A 69 -10.41 13.82 -11.42
CA GLY A 69 -9.76 14.55 -10.31
C GLY A 69 -8.58 13.83 -9.64
N ALA A 70 -8.38 12.55 -9.91
CA ALA A 70 -7.21 11.84 -9.44
C ALA A 70 -5.98 12.16 -10.33
N GLY A 71 -5.04 12.98 -9.84
CA GLY A 71 -3.66 13.27 -10.30
C GLY A 71 -3.32 13.44 -11.80
N GLN A 72 -2.16 13.98 -12.06
CA GLN A 72 -1.65 14.36 -13.39
C GLN A 72 -1.09 13.22 -14.25
N TRP A 73 -0.77 12.06 -13.66
CA TRP A 73 0.06 11.04 -14.31
C TRP A 73 -0.52 10.40 -15.59
N LEU A 74 -1.86 10.44 -15.76
CA LEU A 74 -2.49 9.88 -16.97
C LEU A 74 -2.28 10.73 -18.24
N LYS A 75 -1.91 12.00 -18.11
CA LYS A 75 -1.77 12.88 -19.28
C LYS A 75 -0.57 12.55 -20.15
N ASP A 76 0.44 11.90 -19.56
CA ASP A 76 1.74 11.70 -20.19
C ASP A 76 1.95 10.31 -20.81
N ILE A 77 0.96 9.40 -20.69
CA ILE A 77 1.04 8.06 -21.27
C ILE A 77 0.19 8.03 -22.58
N LEU A 78 0.82 7.69 -23.68
CA LEU A 78 0.18 7.69 -25.00
C LEU A 78 -0.12 6.26 -25.49
N PRO A 79 -1.15 6.06 -26.33
CA PRO A 79 -1.36 4.79 -27.03
C PRO A 79 -0.11 4.35 -27.79
N GLY A 80 0.20 3.06 -27.73
CA GLY A 80 1.40 2.46 -28.30
C GLY A 80 2.62 2.47 -27.39
N GLU A 81 2.61 3.22 -26.28
CA GLU A 81 3.72 3.21 -25.32
C GLU A 81 3.72 1.93 -24.47
N THR A 82 4.92 1.43 -24.21
CA THR A 82 5.16 0.39 -23.19
C THR A 82 5.23 1.04 -21.83
N VAL A 83 4.51 0.47 -20.88
CA VAL A 83 4.46 0.93 -19.50
C VAL A 83 4.58 -0.26 -18.55
N HIS A 84 4.98 0.01 -17.31
CA HIS A 84 4.95 -0.98 -16.24
C HIS A 84 3.60 -0.88 -15.52
N ILE A 85 2.99 -2.04 -15.27
CA ILE A 85 1.76 -2.18 -14.51
C ILE A 85 2.05 -2.83 -13.16
N ALA A 86 1.38 -2.36 -12.11
CA ALA A 86 1.35 -3.03 -10.81
C ALA A 86 -0.10 -3.26 -10.40
N ILE A 87 -0.43 -4.49 -10.02
CA ILE A 87 -1.78 -4.95 -9.66
C ILE A 87 -1.76 -5.35 -8.19
N ALA A 88 -2.58 -4.72 -7.36
CA ALA A 88 -2.66 -5.06 -5.94
C ALA A 88 -3.09 -6.52 -5.77
N ALA A 89 -2.41 -7.25 -4.90
CA ALA A 89 -2.76 -8.61 -4.48
C ALA A 89 -3.20 -8.62 -3.01
N VAL A 90 -3.72 -9.74 -2.50
CA VAL A 90 -4.01 -9.93 -1.08
C VAL A 90 -2.74 -9.73 -0.25
N ARG A 91 -1.63 -10.28 -0.75
CA ARG A 91 -0.29 -10.07 -0.19
C ARG A 91 0.61 -9.52 -1.28
N GLY A 92 1.16 -8.30 -1.08
CA GLY A 92 2.04 -7.67 -2.07
C GLY A 92 1.32 -7.13 -3.30
N TYR A 93 1.92 -7.32 -4.45
CA TYR A 93 1.38 -6.96 -5.75
C TYR A 93 2.04 -7.78 -6.87
N TYR A 94 1.35 -7.89 -7.99
CA TYR A 94 1.94 -8.38 -9.23
C TYR A 94 2.41 -7.22 -10.07
N SER A 95 3.55 -7.34 -10.74
CA SER A 95 4.07 -6.31 -11.65
C SER A 95 4.56 -6.93 -12.96
N GLY A 96 4.43 -6.19 -14.06
CA GLY A 96 4.87 -6.61 -15.37
C GLY A 96 4.88 -5.45 -16.36
N GLU A 97 5.32 -5.72 -17.57
CA GLU A 97 5.24 -4.77 -18.69
C GLU A 97 3.95 -4.97 -19.48
N THR A 98 3.40 -3.89 -19.99
CA THR A 98 2.24 -3.89 -20.85
C THR A 98 2.32 -2.75 -21.85
N THR A 99 1.47 -2.80 -22.89
CA THR A 99 1.35 -1.76 -23.90
C THR A 99 0.00 -1.07 -23.78
N VAL A 100 -0.01 0.25 -23.82
CA VAL A 100 -1.23 1.04 -23.86
C VAL A 100 -1.89 0.92 -25.23
N VAL A 101 -3.12 0.42 -25.24
CA VAL A 101 -3.90 0.25 -26.48
C VAL A 101 -4.63 1.53 -26.82
N SER A 102 -5.34 2.08 -25.85
CA SER A 102 -6.13 3.31 -26.03
C SER A 102 -6.39 3.99 -24.70
N ARG A 103 -6.76 5.26 -24.78
CA ARG A 103 -7.48 5.97 -23.72
C ARG A 103 -8.96 5.85 -23.95
N TRP A 104 -9.72 5.83 -22.90
CA TRP A 104 -11.17 5.90 -22.98
C TRP A 104 -11.73 6.92 -21.99
N SER A 105 -12.85 7.50 -22.35
CA SER A 105 -13.66 8.33 -21.46
C SER A 105 -15.11 7.89 -21.61
N GLY A 106 -15.84 7.84 -20.52
CA GLY A 106 -17.23 7.43 -20.51
C GLY A 106 -17.97 8.10 -19.36
N HIS A 107 -19.30 8.17 -19.53
CA HIS A 107 -20.20 8.67 -18.52
C HIS A 107 -20.94 7.48 -17.92
N ASP A 108 -20.75 7.20 -16.63
CA ASP A 108 -21.45 6.11 -15.96
C ASP A 108 -22.08 6.63 -14.67
N ILE A 109 -23.42 6.50 -14.57
CA ILE A 109 -24.23 6.87 -13.39
C ILE A 109 -23.89 8.27 -12.83
N GLY A 110 -23.76 9.29 -13.72
CA GLY A 110 -23.52 10.68 -13.30
C GLY A 110 -22.10 11.00 -12.86
N LEU A 111 -21.15 10.09 -13.09
CA LEU A 111 -19.73 10.30 -12.85
C LEU A 111 -18.95 10.17 -14.14
N ASP A 112 -18.15 11.20 -14.46
CA ASP A 112 -17.19 11.12 -15.54
C ASP A 112 -16.07 10.15 -15.14
N ARG A 113 -15.93 9.09 -15.90
CA ARG A 113 -14.84 8.14 -15.77
C ARG A 113 -13.91 8.25 -16.96
N CYS A 114 -12.65 8.17 -16.72
CA CYS A 114 -11.64 8.06 -17.77
C CYS A 114 -10.68 6.93 -17.41
N GLY A 115 -9.94 6.45 -18.40
CA GLY A 115 -9.02 5.37 -18.11
C GLY A 115 -8.19 4.95 -19.31
N TYR A 116 -7.63 3.76 -19.18
CA TYR A 116 -6.81 3.11 -20.20
C TYR A 116 -7.30 1.72 -20.51
N ARG A 117 -7.16 1.35 -21.79
CA ARG A 117 -7.04 -0.03 -22.21
C ARG A 117 -5.56 -0.34 -22.36
N VAL A 118 -5.09 -1.36 -21.70
CA VAL A 118 -3.72 -1.86 -21.84
C VAL A 118 -3.76 -3.35 -22.16
N ARG A 119 -2.77 -3.87 -22.87
CA ARG A 119 -2.69 -5.32 -23.13
C ARG A 119 -2.58 -6.10 -21.83
N VAL A 120 -3.09 -7.33 -21.80
CA VAL A 120 -2.73 -8.29 -20.76
C VAL A 120 -1.21 -8.49 -20.81
N PRO A 121 -0.48 -8.34 -19.70
CA PRO A 121 0.96 -8.57 -19.64
C PRO A 121 1.31 -10.01 -20.07
N ASN A 122 2.42 -10.19 -20.75
CA ASN A 122 2.91 -11.54 -21.10
C ASN A 122 3.39 -12.29 -19.86
N ALA A 123 3.90 -11.57 -18.85
CA ALA A 123 4.37 -12.13 -17.59
C ALA A 123 4.04 -11.19 -16.42
N LEU A 124 3.79 -11.76 -15.27
CA LEU A 124 3.59 -11.04 -14.02
C LEU A 124 4.50 -11.63 -12.94
N LEU A 125 5.31 -10.77 -12.33
CA LEU A 125 6.16 -11.10 -11.20
C LEU A 125 5.43 -10.75 -9.91
N HIS A 126 5.30 -11.70 -9.00
CA HIS A 126 4.77 -11.42 -7.66
C HIS A 126 5.84 -10.76 -6.81
N SER A 127 5.53 -9.59 -6.27
CA SER A 127 6.42 -8.84 -5.39
C SER A 127 5.83 -8.73 -4.00
N GLN A 128 6.45 -9.39 -3.05
CA GLN A 128 6.18 -9.25 -1.61
C GLN A 128 7.26 -8.36 -1.00
N ARG A 129 7.06 -7.02 -1.07
CA ARG A 129 8.03 -6.06 -0.49
C ARG A 129 7.99 -5.95 1.03
N ARG A 130 6.96 -6.51 1.66
CA ARG A 130 6.79 -6.40 3.10
C ARG A 130 7.28 -7.68 3.76
N GLU A 131 8.28 -7.57 4.59
CA GLU A 131 8.78 -8.65 5.44
C GLU A 131 7.72 -9.11 6.46
N SER A 132 6.80 -8.20 6.83
CA SER A 132 5.71 -8.48 7.74
C SER A 132 4.36 -8.00 7.19
N GLU A 133 3.33 -8.80 7.42
CA GLU A 133 1.94 -8.45 7.08
C GLU A 133 1.50 -7.23 7.91
N ARG A 134 0.80 -6.29 7.26
CA ARG A 134 0.18 -5.17 7.95
C ARG A 134 -1.24 -5.51 8.33
N MET A 135 -1.52 -5.43 9.62
CA MET A 135 -2.87 -5.58 10.14
C MET A 135 -3.59 -4.23 10.06
N PRO A 136 -4.66 -4.09 9.26
CA PRO A 136 -5.51 -2.91 9.35
C PRO A 136 -6.18 -2.92 10.74
N VAL A 137 -6.14 -1.81 11.44
CA VAL A 137 -6.72 -1.71 12.78
C VAL A 137 -8.17 -1.27 12.63
N ALA A 138 -9.11 -2.08 13.13
CA ALA A 138 -10.53 -1.75 13.11
C ALA A 138 -10.79 -0.45 13.88
N PHE A 139 -11.77 0.34 13.43
CA PHE A 139 -12.02 1.68 13.95
C PHE A 139 -12.27 1.71 15.47
N ASP A 140 -12.93 0.69 15.99
CA ASP A 140 -13.21 0.51 17.43
C ASP A 140 -11.97 0.05 18.24
N LEU A 141 -10.96 -0.50 17.59
CA LEU A 141 -9.69 -0.93 18.17
C LEU A 141 -8.55 0.01 17.81
N ALA A 142 -8.80 1.06 17.01
CA ALA A 142 -7.77 1.96 16.52
C ALA A 142 -6.95 2.57 17.68
N PRO A 143 -5.69 2.18 17.86
CA PRO A 143 -4.86 2.70 18.93
C PRO A 143 -4.58 4.18 18.72
N ARG A 144 -4.39 4.89 19.81
CA ARG A 144 -3.98 6.29 19.81
C ARG A 144 -2.47 6.39 19.95
N ALA A 145 -1.86 7.22 19.13
CA ALA A 145 -0.44 7.49 19.21
C ALA A 145 -0.18 8.97 19.51
N LYS A 146 0.79 9.22 20.39
CA LYS A 146 1.43 10.52 20.58
C LYS A 146 2.78 10.51 19.90
N VAL A 147 3.13 11.62 19.27
CA VAL A 147 4.39 11.79 18.55
C VAL A 147 5.15 12.97 19.13
N GLN A 148 6.43 12.77 19.36
CA GLN A 148 7.35 13.78 19.91
C GLN A 148 8.64 13.77 19.09
N THR A 149 9.45 14.80 19.23
CA THR A 149 10.82 14.79 18.72
C THR A 149 11.63 13.67 19.41
N SER A 150 12.67 13.17 18.75
CA SER A 150 13.50 12.06 19.25
C SER A 150 14.17 12.36 20.60
N ASP A 151 14.39 13.62 20.91
CA ASP A 151 14.94 14.12 22.17
C ASP A 151 13.87 14.42 23.26
N PHE A 152 12.59 14.11 22.96
CA PHE A 152 11.43 14.37 23.84
C PHE A 152 11.16 15.84 24.15
N SER A 153 11.86 16.76 23.51
CA SER A 153 11.76 18.19 23.84
C SER A 153 10.45 18.83 23.39
N HIS A 154 9.86 18.34 22.30
CA HIS A 154 8.66 18.93 21.70
C HIS A 154 7.63 17.88 21.30
N SER A 155 6.37 18.18 21.60
CA SER A 155 5.23 17.42 21.07
C SER A 155 5.00 17.84 19.61
N ILE A 156 4.90 16.84 18.73
CA ILE A 156 4.58 17.05 17.31
C ILE A 156 3.07 16.95 17.09
N GLY A 157 2.42 16.05 17.81
CA GLY A 157 0.98 15.89 17.71
C GLY A 157 0.50 14.54 18.22
N SER A 158 -0.79 14.28 18.01
CA SER A 158 -1.42 13.01 18.35
C SER A 158 -2.30 12.53 17.22
N GLY A 159 -2.52 11.22 17.14
CA GLY A 159 -3.27 10.67 16.04
C GLY A 159 -3.78 9.26 16.28
N VAL A 160 -4.26 8.65 15.21
CA VAL A 160 -4.85 7.32 15.19
C VAL A 160 -3.99 6.41 14.32
N VAL A 161 -3.65 5.24 14.81
CA VAL A 161 -2.96 4.21 14.03
C VAL A 161 -3.96 3.61 13.03
N LEU A 162 -3.58 3.59 11.76
CA LEU A 162 -4.40 3.06 10.66
C LEU A 162 -4.10 1.60 10.38
N ASP A 163 -2.82 1.26 10.35
CA ASP A 163 -2.32 -0.11 10.26
C ASP A 163 -1.02 -0.28 11.03
N LEU A 164 -0.73 -1.51 11.42
CA LEU A 164 0.42 -1.89 12.23
C LEU A 164 1.02 -3.20 11.69
N SER A 165 2.35 -3.30 11.73
CA SER A 165 3.12 -4.51 11.40
C SER A 165 4.32 -4.64 12.32
N GLY A 166 5.03 -5.78 12.29
CA GLY A 166 6.24 -5.97 13.09
C GLY A 166 7.35 -4.97 12.80
N THR A 167 7.38 -4.38 11.60
CA THR A 167 8.46 -3.47 11.15
C THR A 167 8.05 -1.99 11.10
N GLY A 168 6.76 -1.67 11.29
CA GLY A 168 6.32 -0.29 11.23
C GLY A 168 4.81 -0.12 11.30
N MET A 169 4.37 1.11 11.17
CA MET A 169 2.96 1.45 11.22
C MET A 169 2.62 2.61 10.28
N ARG A 170 1.34 2.74 9.99
CA ARG A 170 0.78 3.94 9.35
C ARG A 170 -0.18 4.61 10.32
N MET A 171 -0.05 5.92 10.46
CA MET A 171 -0.93 6.68 11.33
C MET A 171 -1.39 7.97 10.67
N ARG A 172 -2.56 8.45 11.07
CA ARG A 172 -3.02 9.79 10.76
C ARG A 172 -2.81 10.67 11.99
N ILE A 173 -2.09 11.76 11.81
CA ILE A 173 -1.74 12.70 12.89
C ILE A 173 -2.30 14.09 12.56
N ALA A 174 -2.85 14.78 13.55
CA ALA A 174 -3.08 16.20 13.50
C ALA A 174 -1.79 16.91 13.94
N THR A 175 -1.25 17.78 13.09
CA THR A 175 0.00 18.50 13.36
C THR A 175 0.05 19.79 12.55
N GLU A 176 0.48 20.86 13.18
CA GLU A 176 0.77 22.14 12.54
C GLU A 176 2.22 22.20 12.01
N ARG A 177 3.07 21.31 12.53
CA ARG A 177 4.47 21.22 12.15
C ARG A 177 4.61 20.39 10.86
N GLU A 178 5.50 20.84 9.99
CA GLU A 178 5.97 20.02 8.88
C GLU A 178 6.78 18.82 9.41
N VAL A 179 6.46 17.63 8.93
CA VAL A 179 7.18 16.38 9.23
C VAL A 179 7.87 15.93 7.96
N LEU A 180 9.17 15.64 8.05
CA LEU A 180 10.00 15.31 6.89
C LEU A 180 10.28 13.81 6.81
N VAL A 181 10.41 13.28 5.59
CA VAL A 181 10.89 11.90 5.37
C VAL A 181 12.34 11.80 5.85
N GLY A 182 12.66 10.71 6.55
CA GLY A 182 13.95 10.49 7.21
C GLY A 182 14.04 11.04 8.64
N GLU A 183 13.04 11.78 9.09
CA GLU A 183 13.02 12.31 10.46
C GLU A 183 12.84 11.18 11.48
N LEU A 184 13.63 11.24 12.58
CA LEU A 184 13.50 10.33 13.72
C LEU A 184 12.56 10.94 14.75
N LEU A 185 11.54 10.17 15.14
CA LEU A 185 10.50 10.59 16.05
C LEU A 185 10.34 9.56 17.17
N GLN A 186 9.97 10.05 18.35
CA GLN A 186 9.54 9.19 19.44
C GLN A 186 8.02 9.03 19.39
N ILE A 187 7.54 7.80 19.50
CA ILE A 187 6.11 7.52 19.59
C ILE A 187 5.76 6.83 20.89
N SER A 188 4.54 7.10 21.35
CA SER A 188 3.89 6.36 22.44
C SER A 188 2.51 5.93 21.95
N VAL A 189 2.30 4.62 21.84
CA VAL A 189 1.06 4.03 21.31
C VAL A 189 0.27 3.42 22.45
N LYS A 190 -0.98 3.87 22.62
CA LYS A 190 -1.93 3.34 23.59
C LYS A 190 -3.02 2.56 22.86
N PHE A 191 -3.18 1.32 23.25
CA PHE A 191 -4.25 0.46 22.76
C PHE A 191 -5.46 0.53 23.69
N PRO A 192 -6.68 0.37 23.14
CA PRO A 192 -7.86 0.18 23.96
C PRO A 192 -7.83 -1.20 24.62
N ASN A 193 -8.50 -1.31 25.74
CA ASN A 193 -8.57 -2.54 26.52
C ASN A 193 -7.18 -3.02 27.02
N SER A 194 -7.04 -4.18 27.55
CA SER A 194 -5.83 -4.73 28.17
C SER A 194 -4.65 -5.04 27.23
N ILE A 195 -4.64 -4.50 26.00
CA ILE A 195 -3.52 -4.69 25.07
C ILE A 195 -2.33 -3.84 25.56
N PRO A 196 -1.10 -4.38 25.61
CA PRO A 196 0.08 -3.65 26.03
C PRO A 196 0.32 -2.41 25.16
N SER A 197 0.52 -1.28 25.81
CA SER A 197 1.02 -0.06 25.15
C SER A 197 2.51 -0.19 24.87
N PHE A 198 3.01 0.51 23.88
CA PHE A 198 4.45 0.56 23.62
C PHE A 198 4.93 1.98 23.32
N GLU A 199 6.21 2.21 23.54
CA GLU A 199 6.90 3.44 23.18
C GLU A 199 8.15 3.08 22.39
N GLY A 200 8.54 3.89 21.41
CA GLY A 200 9.71 3.57 20.62
C GLY A 200 10.12 4.66 19.65
N LEU A 201 11.35 4.54 19.17
CA LEU A 201 11.90 5.38 18.12
C LEU A 201 11.44 4.87 16.77
N VAL A 202 11.01 5.80 15.91
CA VAL A 202 10.57 5.50 14.54
C VAL A 202 11.23 6.47 13.56
N GLU A 203 11.39 6.00 12.34
CA GLU A 203 11.79 6.82 11.20
C GLU A 203 10.56 7.08 10.31
N VAL A 204 10.41 8.31 9.89
CA VAL A 204 9.37 8.68 8.90
C VAL A 204 9.83 8.23 7.53
N VAL A 205 9.14 7.25 6.94
CA VAL A 205 9.47 6.74 5.60
C VAL A 205 8.56 7.29 4.52
N HIS A 206 7.36 7.77 4.89
CA HIS A 206 6.42 8.41 3.97
C HIS A 206 5.58 9.47 4.68
N VAL A 207 5.27 10.55 3.96
CA VAL A 207 4.32 11.58 4.38
C VAL A 207 3.31 11.78 3.26
N PHE A 208 2.03 11.56 3.55
CA PHE A 208 0.94 11.75 2.59
C PHE A 208 -0.04 12.82 3.09
N PRO A 209 -0.66 13.57 2.17
CA PRO A 209 -1.76 14.44 2.54
C PRO A 209 -2.94 13.62 3.10
N SER A 210 -3.67 14.20 4.02
CA SER A 210 -4.92 13.64 4.53
C SER A 210 -6.10 14.40 3.92
N ARG A 211 -7.26 13.73 3.77
CA ARG A 211 -8.52 14.40 3.42
C ARG A 211 -9.05 15.28 4.56
N ILE A 212 -8.54 15.10 5.77
CA ILE A 212 -8.89 15.92 6.93
C ILE A 212 -7.94 17.12 6.95
N PRO A 213 -8.45 18.36 7.01
CA PRO A 213 -7.61 19.54 7.17
C PRO A 213 -6.67 19.40 8.36
N ASP A 214 -5.48 19.97 8.26
CA ASP A 214 -4.44 19.98 9.30
C ASP A 214 -3.99 18.60 9.77
N ALA A 215 -4.31 17.56 9.01
CA ALA A 215 -3.84 16.21 9.26
C ALA A 215 -2.90 15.72 8.16
N ARG A 216 -1.98 14.82 8.55
CA ARG A 216 -1.06 14.09 7.65
C ARG A 216 -1.18 12.59 7.93
N ILE A 217 -0.87 11.80 6.91
CA ILE A 217 -0.71 10.36 7.07
C ILE A 217 0.78 10.07 7.02
N LEU A 218 1.32 9.53 8.11
CA LEU A 218 2.71 9.16 8.24
C LEU A 218 2.86 7.64 8.07
N GLY A 219 3.77 7.22 7.20
CA GLY A 219 4.33 5.87 7.20
C GLY A 219 5.59 5.87 8.04
N LEU A 220 5.61 5.05 9.09
CA LEU A 220 6.66 5.00 10.10
C LEU A 220 7.29 3.60 10.11
N ARG A 221 8.61 3.54 10.18
CA ARG A 221 9.40 2.32 10.38
C ARG A 221 9.94 2.32 11.80
N PHE A 222 9.81 1.20 12.52
CA PHE A 222 10.47 1.04 13.81
C PHE A 222 11.99 0.96 13.59
N VAL A 223 12.74 1.69 14.43
CA VAL A 223 14.21 1.68 14.35
C VAL A 223 14.76 0.38 14.92
N ASP A 224 14.14 -0.13 15.99
CA ASP A 224 14.54 -1.36 16.69
C ASP A 224 13.44 -2.43 16.59
N GLU A 225 13.84 -3.70 16.48
CA GLU A 225 12.93 -4.82 16.66
C GLU A 225 12.50 -4.90 18.14
N ARG A 226 11.19 -4.99 18.37
CA ARG A 226 10.62 -4.93 19.72
C ARG A 226 9.61 -6.05 19.94
N ALA A 227 9.88 -6.84 20.99
CA ALA A 227 8.99 -7.94 21.38
C ALA A 227 7.63 -7.45 21.92
N ASP A 228 7.55 -6.22 22.47
CA ASP A 228 6.29 -5.61 22.92
C ASP A 228 5.36 -5.26 21.74
N ILE A 229 5.90 -4.84 20.60
CA ILE A 229 5.14 -4.59 19.37
C ILE A 229 4.58 -5.91 18.83
N ALA A 230 5.42 -6.94 18.75
CA ALA A 230 4.98 -8.28 18.30
C ALA A 230 3.85 -8.81 19.20
N ARG A 231 3.96 -8.64 20.52
CA ARG A 231 2.92 -9.01 21.48
C ARG A 231 1.63 -8.20 21.26
N ALA A 232 1.72 -6.88 21.08
CA ALA A 232 0.56 -6.04 20.82
C ALA A 232 -0.18 -6.44 19.53
N ILE A 233 0.57 -6.77 18.45
CA ILE A 233 0.00 -7.27 17.20
C ILE A 233 -0.72 -8.60 17.42
N HIS A 234 -0.09 -9.53 18.12
CA HIS A 234 -0.68 -10.84 18.42
C HIS A 234 -1.99 -10.71 19.23
N GLU A 235 -2.00 -9.86 20.25
CA GLU A 235 -3.20 -9.59 21.06
C GLU A 235 -4.32 -8.92 20.25
N LEU A 236 -3.98 -8.02 19.33
CA LEU A 236 -4.94 -7.41 18.41
C LEU A 236 -5.54 -8.47 17.48
N ASP A 237 -4.73 -9.36 16.96
CA ASP A 237 -5.15 -10.44 16.07
C ASP A 237 -6.09 -11.42 16.77
N LEU A 238 -5.74 -11.86 17.97
CA LEU A 238 -6.60 -12.71 18.80
C LEU A 238 -7.96 -12.07 19.08
N LYS A 239 -7.99 -10.77 19.39
CA LYS A 239 -9.26 -10.06 19.64
C LYS A 239 -10.11 -9.90 18.40
N ARG A 240 -9.50 -9.81 17.22
CA ARG A 240 -10.19 -9.75 15.94
C ARG A 240 -10.86 -11.09 15.61
N HIS A 241 -10.10 -12.17 15.69
CA HIS A 241 -10.62 -13.51 15.40
C HIS A 241 -11.58 -14.03 16.48
N GLY A 242 -11.40 -13.64 17.74
CA GLY A 242 -12.32 -13.99 18.81
C GLY A 242 -13.69 -13.27 18.74
N ARG A 243 -13.79 -12.16 18.00
CA ARG A 243 -15.09 -11.50 17.71
C ARG A 243 -15.82 -12.12 16.54
N ASP A 244 -15.09 -12.70 15.59
CA ASP A 244 -15.69 -13.39 14.43
C ASP A 244 -16.25 -14.78 14.80
N ALA A 245 -15.96 -15.28 16.01
CA ALA A 245 -16.39 -16.58 16.53
C ALA A 245 -17.57 -16.50 17.53
N ALA A 246 -18.09 -15.32 17.82
CA ALA A 246 -19.25 -15.06 18.71
C ALA A 246 -20.43 -14.48 17.95
#